data_a0d5752e3205e29ad557d7bc26b0c722
#
_entry.id   a0d5752e3205e29ad557d7bc26b0c722
#
_cell.length_a   1.000
_cell.length_b   1.000
_cell.length_c   1.000
_cell.angle_alpha   90.00
_cell.angle_beta   90.00
_cell.angle_gamma   90.00
#
_symmetry.space_group_name_H-M   'P 1'
#
loop_
_entity.id
_entity.type
_entity.pdbx_description
1 polymer ?
#
loop_
_entity_poly.entity_id
_entity_poly.type
_entity_poly.pdbx_seq_one_letter_code
_entity_poly.pdbx_strand_id
1 'polypeptide(L)'
;MAGNYLTLHRSRYKPCPIFDCGDSFLLDFALYSPEIESRAYLTKAQCLPFKSRFTQTVHTAQALYGKQLAVNIDRASIDTILDKYLCYYSKQFHFLLKERIETVLMEQQKKLFKK
;
A
#
# COMPACT_ATOMS: atom_id res chain seq x y z
N MET A 1 5.38 -2.43 5.93
CA MET A 1 5.94 -1.11 5.59
C MET A 1 6.60 -0.50 6.82
N ALA A 2 7.78 0.01 6.66
CA ALA A 2 8.46 0.68 7.77
C ALA A 2 7.72 1.93 8.18
N GLY A 3 7.73 2.22 9.48
CA GLY A 3 6.97 3.33 10.02
C GLY A 3 7.69 4.65 9.97
N ASN A 4 7.89 5.17 8.78
CA ASN A 4 8.66 6.40 8.59
C ASN A 4 7.81 7.50 7.97
N TYR A 5 6.64 7.69 8.54
CA TYR A 5 5.67 8.60 7.95
C TYR A 5 5.94 10.06 8.28
N LEU A 6 6.31 10.34 9.51
CA LEU A 6 6.40 11.70 10.00
C LEU A 6 7.71 11.94 10.73
N THR A 7 8.22 13.16 10.57
CA THR A 7 9.36 13.67 11.32
C THR A 7 8.95 14.97 11.98
N LEU A 8 9.35 15.17 13.23
CA LEU A 8 9.14 16.44 13.90
C LEU A 8 10.08 17.48 13.31
N HIS A 9 9.53 18.63 12.91
CA HIS A 9 10.30 19.74 12.39
C HIS A 9 9.80 21.04 13.02
N ARG A 10 10.61 21.65 13.90
CA ARG A 10 10.20 22.79 14.72
C ARG A 10 9.00 22.38 15.56
N SER A 11 7.85 23.01 15.46
CA SER A 11 6.65 22.60 16.17
C SER A 11 5.62 21.87 15.28
N ARG A 12 6.05 21.38 14.10
CA ARG A 12 5.16 20.73 13.14
C ARG A 12 5.73 19.39 12.70
N TYR A 13 4.82 18.46 12.40
CA TYR A 13 5.17 17.21 11.76
C TYR A 13 5.20 17.37 10.25
N LYS A 14 6.11 16.69 9.60
CA LYS A 14 6.15 16.60 8.14
C LYS A 14 6.52 15.16 7.74
N PRO A 15 6.13 14.70 6.51
CA PRO A 15 6.49 13.35 6.08
C PRO A 15 8.01 13.19 5.96
N CYS A 16 8.50 12.03 6.39
CA CYS A 16 9.87 11.61 6.11
C CYS A 16 10.07 11.36 4.63
N PRO A 17 11.32 11.41 4.13
CA PRO A 17 11.61 10.86 2.81
C PRO A 17 11.17 9.40 2.71
N ILE A 18 10.69 9.01 1.53
CA ILE A 18 10.22 7.64 1.28
C ILE A 18 11.41 6.70 1.18
N PHE A 19 11.37 5.59 1.90
CA PHE A 19 12.37 4.55 1.80
C PHE A 19 11.78 3.20 2.23
N ASP A 20 12.48 2.12 1.85
CA ASP A 20 12.15 0.74 2.24
C ASP A 20 10.70 0.35 1.88
N CYS A 21 10.34 0.54 0.62
CA CYS A 21 8.98 0.25 0.14
C CYS A 21 8.85 -1.13 -0.51
N GLY A 22 9.86 -2.00 -0.41
CA GLY A 22 9.92 -3.26 -1.15
C GLY A 22 8.77 -4.24 -0.88
N ASP A 23 8.18 -4.19 0.32
CA ASP A 23 7.09 -5.10 0.70
C ASP A 23 5.72 -4.40 0.79
N SER A 24 5.60 -3.22 0.20
CA SER A 24 4.38 -2.40 0.33
C SER A 24 3.14 -3.05 -0.25
N PHE A 25 3.28 -3.93 -1.25
CA PHE A 25 2.15 -4.61 -1.89
C PHE A 25 2.07 -6.09 -1.52
N LEU A 26 2.77 -6.52 -0.46
CA LEU A 26 2.76 -7.91 -0.02
C LEU A 26 3.23 -8.86 -1.13
N LEU A 27 4.28 -8.48 -1.85
CA LEU A 27 4.79 -9.23 -3.00
C LEU A 27 5.80 -10.31 -2.63
N ASP A 28 6.15 -10.45 -1.37
CA ASP A 28 6.98 -11.57 -0.91
C ASP A 28 6.08 -12.81 -0.83
N PHE A 29 6.01 -13.56 -1.94
CA PHE A 29 5.14 -14.72 -2.05
C PHE A 29 5.58 -15.91 -1.20
N ALA A 30 6.76 -15.86 -0.61
CA ALA A 30 7.16 -16.85 0.39
C ALA A 30 6.42 -16.64 1.70
N LEU A 31 6.17 -15.37 2.08
CA LEU A 31 5.40 -15.02 3.27
C LEU A 31 3.90 -14.89 2.98
N TYR A 32 3.56 -14.37 1.81
CA TYR A 32 2.18 -14.07 1.43
C TYR A 32 1.82 -14.86 0.17
N SER A 33 1.63 -16.17 0.33
CA SER A 33 1.41 -17.09 -0.77
C SER A 33 0.30 -16.64 -1.73
N PRO A 34 0.50 -16.70 -3.04
CA PRO A 34 -0.56 -16.37 -4.00
C PRO A 34 -1.69 -17.38 -4.04
N GLU A 35 -1.55 -18.54 -3.39
CA GLU A 35 -2.62 -19.53 -3.27
C GLU A 35 -3.73 -19.08 -2.33
N ILE A 36 -3.44 -18.11 -1.44
CA ILE A 36 -4.41 -17.55 -0.53
C ILE A 36 -4.85 -16.18 -1.09
N GLU A 37 -6.13 -15.88 -0.97
CA GLU A 37 -6.67 -14.62 -1.45
C GLU A 37 -5.93 -13.43 -0.83
N SER A 38 -5.60 -12.46 -1.67
CA SER A 38 -4.88 -11.26 -1.23
C SER A 38 -5.60 -10.51 -0.12
N ARG A 39 -6.93 -10.50 -0.14
CA ARG A 39 -7.75 -9.86 0.90
C ARG A 39 -7.52 -10.44 2.29
N ALA A 40 -7.27 -11.75 2.38
CA ALA A 40 -7.04 -12.39 3.67
C ALA A 40 -5.79 -11.83 4.36
N TYR A 41 -4.77 -11.50 3.60
CA TYR A 41 -3.56 -10.90 4.15
C TYR A 41 -3.79 -9.46 4.62
N LEU A 42 -4.62 -8.70 3.90
CA LEU A 42 -4.92 -7.33 4.28
C LEU A 42 -5.61 -7.21 5.63
N THR A 43 -6.39 -8.22 6.03
CA THR A 43 -7.05 -8.20 7.33
C THR A 43 -6.09 -8.44 8.49
N LYS A 44 -4.91 -8.99 8.22
CA LYS A 44 -3.91 -9.34 9.24
C LYS A 44 -2.69 -8.42 9.20
N ALA A 45 -2.46 -7.73 8.09
CA ALA A 45 -1.28 -6.90 7.94
C ALA A 45 -1.32 -5.69 8.88
N GLN A 46 -0.18 -5.40 9.49
CA GLN A 46 -0.03 -4.25 10.36
C GLN A 46 1.07 -3.34 9.83
N CYS A 47 0.92 -2.05 10.07
CA CYS A 47 1.90 -1.05 9.68
C CYS A 47 2.64 -0.53 10.90
N LEU A 48 3.96 -0.58 10.84
CA LEU A 48 4.79 0.02 11.88
C LEU A 48 4.87 1.53 11.67
N PRO A 49 5.10 2.30 12.72
CA PRO A 49 5.35 1.89 14.11
C PRO A 49 4.10 1.66 14.95
N PHE A 50 2.91 1.99 14.43
CA PHE A 50 1.70 2.08 15.25
C PHE A 50 1.05 0.71 15.51
N LYS A 51 1.53 -0.35 14.89
CA LYS A 51 0.96 -1.71 14.96
C LYS A 51 -0.54 -1.71 14.66
N SER A 52 -0.95 -0.86 13.71
CA SER A 52 -2.33 -0.72 13.29
C SER A 52 -2.46 -1.07 11.80
N ARG A 53 -3.70 -1.15 11.34
CA ARG A 53 -3.94 -1.39 9.92
C ARG A 53 -3.52 -0.18 9.11
N PHE A 54 -3.21 -0.41 7.83
CA PHE A 54 -2.73 0.64 6.93
C PHE A 54 -3.65 1.86 6.92
N THR A 55 -4.97 1.63 6.81
CA THR A 55 -5.93 2.74 6.78
C THR A 55 -5.92 3.55 8.07
N GLN A 56 -5.83 2.90 9.22
CA GLN A 56 -5.73 3.58 10.51
C GLN A 56 -4.46 4.40 10.61
N THR A 57 -3.34 3.84 10.13
CA THR A 57 -2.05 4.54 10.11
C THR A 57 -2.11 5.78 9.23
N VAL A 58 -2.73 5.68 8.05
CA VAL A 58 -2.88 6.84 7.14
C VAL A 58 -3.73 7.92 7.80
N HIS A 59 -4.85 7.56 8.42
CA HIS A 59 -5.70 8.53 9.10
C HIS A 59 -4.97 9.23 10.25
N THR A 60 -4.20 8.48 11.03
CA THR A 60 -3.39 9.07 12.11
C THR A 60 -2.35 10.05 11.55
N ALA A 61 -1.65 9.64 10.49
CA ALA A 61 -0.64 10.49 9.85
C ALA A 61 -1.27 11.76 9.26
N GLN A 62 -2.43 11.65 8.62
CA GLN A 62 -3.15 12.80 8.09
C GLN A 62 -3.60 13.76 9.19
N ALA A 63 -4.06 13.22 10.32
CA ALA A 63 -4.45 14.05 11.46
C ALA A 63 -3.27 14.83 12.02
N LEU A 64 -2.09 14.20 12.11
CA LEU A 64 -0.88 14.87 12.60
C LEU A 64 -0.28 15.84 11.59
N TYR A 65 -0.34 15.49 10.30
CA TYR A 65 0.27 16.31 9.24
C TYR A 65 -0.65 17.41 8.73
N GLY A 66 -1.96 17.21 8.83
CA GLY A 66 -2.96 18.17 8.39
C GLY A 66 -3.19 18.23 6.90
N LYS A 67 -2.70 17.23 6.14
CA LYS A 67 -2.88 17.17 4.69
C LYS A 67 -3.35 15.79 4.26
N GLN A 68 -3.98 15.75 3.08
CA GLN A 68 -4.37 14.49 2.47
C GLN A 68 -3.13 13.75 1.97
N LEU A 69 -2.89 12.57 2.51
CA LEU A 69 -1.74 11.74 2.13
C LEU A 69 -2.13 10.63 1.15
N ALA A 70 -3.41 10.31 1.04
CA ALA A 70 -3.88 9.24 0.18
C ALA A 70 -4.28 9.79 -1.19
N VAL A 71 -3.98 9.02 -2.23
CA VAL A 71 -4.34 9.33 -3.62
C VAL A 71 -5.30 8.26 -4.10
N ASN A 72 -6.38 8.68 -4.75
CA ASN A 72 -7.36 7.76 -5.34
C ASN A 72 -7.02 7.55 -6.82
N ILE A 73 -6.64 6.32 -7.18
CA ILE A 73 -6.28 5.96 -8.55
C ILE A 73 -7.31 4.96 -9.06
N ASP A 74 -7.85 5.18 -10.27
CA ASP A 74 -8.83 4.26 -10.83
C ASP A 74 -8.15 2.98 -11.35
N ARG A 75 -8.96 1.93 -11.51
CA ARG A 75 -8.46 0.62 -11.91
C ARG A 75 -7.85 0.64 -13.31
N ALA A 76 -8.42 1.40 -14.23
CA ALA A 76 -7.91 1.48 -15.59
C ALA A 76 -6.50 2.06 -15.63
N SER A 77 -6.23 3.09 -14.82
CA SER A 77 -4.89 3.68 -14.69
C SER A 77 -3.90 2.69 -14.08
N ILE A 78 -4.32 1.96 -13.05
CA ILE A 78 -3.50 0.92 -12.43
C ILE A 78 -3.14 -0.17 -13.46
N ASP A 79 -4.13 -0.66 -14.21
CA ASP A 79 -3.90 -1.68 -15.23
C ASP A 79 -2.91 -1.22 -16.28
N THR A 80 -3.06 0.01 -16.77
CA THR A 80 -2.16 0.57 -17.78
C THR A 80 -0.72 0.63 -17.28
N ILE A 81 -0.53 1.10 -16.05
CA ILE A 81 0.81 1.18 -15.44
C ILE A 81 1.41 -0.21 -15.26
N LEU A 82 0.65 -1.14 -14.71
CA LEU A 82 1.14 -2.49 -14.43
C LEU A 82 1.47 -3.25 -15.72
N ASP A 83 0.65 -3.15 -16.74
CA ASP A 83 0.90 -3.80 -18.02
C ASP A 83 2.20 -3.29 -18.66
N LYS A 84 2.49 -2.00 -18.49
CA LYS A 84 3.72 -1.42 -19.00
C LYS A 84 4.97 -1.92 -18.27
N TYR A 85 4.91 -2.01 -16.93
CA TYR A 85 6.09 -2.31 -16.12
C TYR A 85 6.27 -3.78 -15.78
N LEU A 86 5.22 -4.59 -15.87
CA LEU A 86 5.29 -6.02 -15.60
C LEU A 86 5.50 -6.87 -16.86
N CYS A 87 5.62 -6.28 -18.03
CA CYS A 87 5.77 -7.01 -19.30
C CYS A 87 7.05 -7.86 -19.38
N TYR A 88 8.02 -7.58 -18.51
CA TYR A 88 9.29 -8.32 -18.47
C TYR A 88 9.20 -9.67 -17.73
N TYR A 89 8.10 -9.91 -17.02
CA TYR A 89 7.89 -11.15 -16.30
C TYR A 89 7.17 -12.18 -17.18
N SER A 90 7.24 -13.46 -16.82
CA SER A 90 6.44 -14.49 -17.48
C SER A 90 4.95 -14.15 -17.33
N LYS A 91 4.10 -14.63 -18.25
CA LYS A 91 2.65 -14.36 -18.21
C LYS A 91 2.02 -14.77 -16.88
N GLN A 92 2.41 -15.93 -16.36
CA GLN A 92 1.89 -16.42 -15.09
C GLN A 92 2.30 -15.52 -13.93
N PHE A 93 3.58 -15.15 -13.86
CA PHE A 93 4.08 -14.28 -12.81
C PHE A 93 3.52 -12.87 -12.91
N HIS A 94 3.41 -12.34 -14.14
CA HIS A 94 2.75 -11.06 -14.41
C HIS A 94 1.32 -11.08 -13.85
N PHE A 95 0.56 -12.14 -14.10
CA PHE A 95 -0.81 -12.27 -13.61
C PHE A 95 -0.87 -12.24 -12.08
N LEU A 96 0.01 -12.99 -11.42
CA LEU A 96 0.05 -13.03 -9.95
C LEU A 96 0.40 -11.67 -9.34
N LEU A 97 1.41 -11.00 -9.89
CA LEU A 97 1.81 -9.67 -9.42
C LEU A 97 0.71 -8.65 -9.62
N LYS A 98 0.10 -8.65 -10.80
CA LYS A 98 -0.97 -7.71 -11.14
C LYS A 98 -2.18 -7.91 -10.23
N GLU A 99 -2.61 -9.14 -10.02
CA GLU A 99 -3.72 -9.44 -9.11
C GLU A 99 -3.44 -8.93 -7.71
N ARG A 100 -2.26 -9.21 -7.17
CA ARG A 100 -1.91 -8.80 -5.82
C ARG A 100 -1.88 -7.28 -5.68
N ILE A 101 -1.20 -6.60 -6.59
CA ILE A 101 -1.07 -5.14 -6.56
C ILE A 101 -2.44 -4.47 -6.71
N GLU A 102 -3.25 -4.92 -7.67
CA GLU A 102 -4.59 -4.36 -7.87
C GLU A 102 -5.47 -4.55 -6.63
N THR A 103 -5.46 -5.75 -6.06
CA THR A 103 -6.28 -6.03 -4.88
C THR A 103 -5.85 -5.16 -3.70
N VAL A 104 -4.54 -5.07 -3.44
CA VAL A 104 -4.05 -4.24 -2.33
C VAL A 104 -4.44 -2.78 -2.52
N LEU A 105 -4.18 -2.22 -3.70
CA LEU A 105 -4.50 -0.82 -3.98
C LEU A 105 -6.00 -0.55 -3.91
N MET A 106 -6.81 -1.36 -4.56
CA MET A 106 -8.26 -1.13 -4.62
C MET A 106 -8.92 -1.30 -3.25
N GLU A 107 -8.54 -2.33 -2.50
CA GLU A 107 -9.11 -2.55 -1.18
C GLU A 107 -8.70 -1.44 -0.19
N GLN A 108 -7.45 -1.00 -0.23
CA GLN A 108 -7.01 0.07 0.66
C GLN A 108 -7.65 1.41 0.29
N GLN A 109 -7.75 1.74 -0.99
CA GLN A 109 -8.44 2.95 -1.43
C GLN A 109 -9.90 2.95 -1.05
N LYS A 110 -10.58 1.82 -1.21
CA LYS A 110 -11.97 1.67 -0.83
C LYS A 110 -12.18 2.00 0.65
N LYS A 111 -11.28 1.55 1.51
CA LYS A 111 -11.35 1.84 2.94
C LYS A 111 -11.02 3.29 3.26
N LEU A 112 -10.00 3.86 2.61
CA LEU A 112 -9.56 5.24 2.85
C LEU A 112 -10.58 6.27 2.41
N PHE A 113 -11.29 6.01 1.31
CA PHE A 113 -12.25 6.96 0.73
C PHE A 113 -13.71 6.55 0.99
N LYS A 114 -13.93 5.62 1.88
CA LYS A 114 -15.28 5.25 2.30
C LYS A 114 -15.89 6.40 3.10
N LYS A 115 -17.05 6.82 2.69
CA LYS A 115 -17.82 7.84 3.41
C LYS A 115 -18.69 7.21 4.48
#